data_5ac77e189aa0ae1ab8bcaa9c313e61cd
#
_entry.id   5ac77e189aa0ae1ab8bcaa9c313e61cd
#
_cell.length_a   1.000
_cell.length_b   1.000
_cell.length_c   1.000
_cell.angle_alpha   90.00
_cell.angle_beta   90.00
_cell.angle_gamma   90.00
#
_symmetry.space_group_name_H-M   'P 1'
#
loop_
_entity.id
_entity.type
_entity.pdbx_description
1 polymer ?
#
loop_
_entity_poly.entity_id
_entity_poly.type
_entity_poly.pdbx_seq_one_letter_code
_entity_poly.pdbx_strand_id
1 'polypeptide(L)'
;MNVGVLFRLSDSWIVAARDLCLHRGVPLSLGWVENDELQCKYHGVGYDKSGQCTGIPAQPDAAIPARLKLTTYAVTERYGLVWVRLVDNGSVHFPYFQEWNDPDYIQVLPASVAHEAAAGRQVEGFLDVSHFAFVHTESFGEGENPEVPDYPVERLPHGFRADDVSTVSNYRHNLKHLSPPGFKWRRLFEVWLPFTAKLSVTFGNGQLHILNAACPVWARKTCLGSAEKPLF
;
A
#
# COMPACT_ATOMS: atom_id res chain seq x y z
N MET A 1 10.32 15.99 5.03
CA MET A 1 9.21 16.90 4.63
C MET A 1 8.14 16.03 3.99
N ASN A 2 6.93 15.99 4.50
CA ASN A 2 5.84 15.22 3.88
C ASN A 2 5.61 15.73 2.46
N VAL A 3 5.52 14.83 1.49
CA VAL A 3 5.37 15.22 0.08
C VAL A 3 3.93 15.62 -0.20
N GLY A 4 2.96 15.03 0.50
CA GLY A 4 1.55 15.25 0.27
C GLY A 4 0.69 15.17 1.53
N VAL A 5 -0.45 15.85 1.47
CA VAL A 5 -1.57 15.75 2.39
C VAL A 5 -2.72 15.04 1.70
N LEU A 6 -3.38 14.15 2.42
CA LEU A 6 -4.65 13.52 2.03
C LEU A 6 -5.77 14.09 2.90
N PHE A 7 -6.86 14.47 2.28
CA PHE A 7 -8.05 14.90 3.00
C PHE A 7 -9.32 14.38 2.32
N ARG A 8 -10.35 14.15 3.12
CA ARG A 8 -11.64 13.62 2.67
C ARG A 8 -12.70 14.69 2.81
N LEU A 9 -13.50 14.85 1.77
CA LEU A 9 -14.64 15.75 1.73
C LEU A 9 -15.93 15.07 2.23
N SER A 10 -16.99 15.83 2.42
CA SER A 10 -18.27 15.33 2.93
C SER A 10 -18.94 14.31 1.98
N ASP A 11 -18.71 14.43 0.68
CA ASP A 11 -19.16 13.48 -0.36
C ASP A 11 -18.30 12.22 -0.45
N SER A 12 -17.41 12.01 0.52
CA SER A 12 -16.42 10.92 0.58
C SER A 12 -15.30 11.00 -0.45
N TRP A 13 -15.22 12.05 -1.25
CA TRP A 13 -14.13 12.26 -2.21
C TRP A 13 -12.81 12.48 -1.48
N ILE A 14 -11.75 11.77 -1.90
CA ILE A 14 -10.40 12.00 -1.38
C ILE A 14 -9.64 12.92 -2.33
N VAL A 15 -8.92 13.85 -1.75
CA VAL A 15 -8.00 14.75 -2.45
C VAL A 15 -6.59 14.52 -1.95
N ALA A 16 -5.65 14.45 -2.89
CA ALA A 16 -4.21 14.43 -2.60
C ALA A 16 -3.60 15.75 -3.09
N ALA A 17 -2.91 16.46 -2.23
CA ALA A 17 -2.27 17.72 -2.58
C ALA A 17 -0.88 17.84 -1.93
N ARG A 18 -0.07 18.79 -2.39
CA ARG A 18 1.20 19.11 -1.75
C ARG A 18 0.95 19.62 -0.32
N ASP A 19 1.65 19.06 0.65
CA ASP A 19 1.52 19.42 2.07
C ASP A 19 2.25 20.73 2.39
N LEU A 20 1.80 21.82 1.76
CA LEU A 20 2.43 23.13 1.90
C LEU A 20 1.45 24.25 1.59
N CYS A 21 1.08 25.04 2.59
CA CYS A 21 0.27 26.24 2.42
C CYS A 21 1.02 27.28 1.58
N LEU A 22 0.38 27.82 0.54
CA LEU A 22 1.00 28.78 -0.39
C LEU A 22 1.30 30.15 0.24
N HIS A 23 0.72 30.44 1.41
CA HIS A 23 0.95 31.71 2.12
C HIS A 23 2.31 31.74 2.79
N ARG A 24 2.56 30.84 3.76
CA ARG A 24 3.78 30.84 4.59
C ARG A 24 4.41 29.46 4.76
N GLY A 25 4.08 28.50 3.92
CA GLY A 25 4.72 27.20 3.91
C GLY A 25 4.39 26.28 5.10
N VAL A 26 3.35 26.57 5.86
CA VAL A 26 2.90 25.68 6.94
C VAL A 26 2.33 24.41 6.36
N PRO A 27 2.66 23.21 6.92
CA PRO A 27 2.04 21.96 6.49
C PRO A 27 0.52 22.01 6.61
N LEU A 28 -0.17 21.66 5.50
CA LEU A 28 -1.64 21.63 5.46
C LEU A 28 -2.21 20.42 6.20
N SER A 29 -1.41 19.37 6.40
CA SER A 29 -1.73 18.22 7.25
C SER A 29 -1.98 18.58 8.73
N LEU A 30 -1.58 19.76 9.16
CA LEU A 30 -1.90 20.32 10.49
C LEU A 30 -3.26 21.03 10.51
N GLY A 31 -3.89 21.24 9.36
CA GLY A 31 -5.16 21.94 9.22
C GLY A 31 -6.37 21.02 9.45
N TRP A 32 -7.53 21.44 8.96
CA TRP A 32 -8.79 20.70 9.04
C TRP A 32 -9.60 20.86 7.77
N VAL A 33 -10.62 20.02 7.61
CA VAL A 33 -11.60 20.13 6.51
C VAL A 33 -12.88 20.75 7.07
N GLU A 34 -13.37 21.80 6.43
CA GLU A 34 -14.60 22.47 6.77
C GLU A 34 -15.28 22.99 5.49
N ASN A 35 -16.57 22.75 5.35
CA ASN A 35 -17.36 23.15 4.17
C ASN A 35 -16.75 22.64 2.83
N ASP A 36 -16.24 21.41 2.84
CA ASP A 36 -15.55 20.79 1.69
C ASP A 36 -14.28 21.51 1.20
N GLU A 37 -13.63 22.23 2.10
CA GLU A 37 -12.38 22.92 1.88
C GLU A 37 -11.33 22.49 2.89
N LEU A 38 -10.06 22.41 2.48
CA LEU A 38 -8.93 22.23 3.37
C LEU A 38 -8.48 23.59 3.91
N GLN A 39 -8.60 23.77 5.23
CA GLN A 39 -8.24 25.01 5.92
C GLN A 39 -6.82 24.92 6.50
N CYS A 40 -6.01 25.94 6.23
CA CYS A 40 -4.67 26.07 6.80
C CYS A 40 -4.76 26.50 8.27
N LYS A 41 -4.15 25.72 9.16
CA LYS A 41 -4.17 25.99 10.63
C LYS A 41 -3.60 27.37 11.02
N TYR A 42 -2.73 27.95 10.20
CA TYR A 42 -2.01 29.19 10.59
C TYR A 42 -2.88 30.44 10.41
N HIS A 43 -3.52 30.61 9.24
CA HIS A 43 -4.34 31.80 8.94
C HIS A 43 -5.70 31.50 8.33
N GLY A 44 -6.17 30.26 8.38
CA GLY A 44 -7.47 29.88 7.84
C GLY A 44 -7.59 29.98 6.31
N VAL A 45 -6.48 30.03 5.58
CA VAL A 45 -6.55 30.05 4.12
C VAL A 45 -7.18 28.75 3.63
N GLY A 46 -8.29 28.85 2.87
CA GLY A 46 -9.06 27.72 2.36
C GLY A 46 -8.63 27.29 0.96
N TYR A 47 -8.74 25.98 0.69
CA TYR A 47 -8.46 25.38 -0.60
C TYR A 47 -9.53 24.33 -0.93
N ASP A 48 -10.08 24.40 -2.15
CA ASP A 48 -11.04 23.43 -2.65
C ASP A 48 -10.40 22.12 -3.16
N LYS A 49 -11.23 21.20 -3.64
CA LYS A 49 -10.79 19.90 -4.19
C LYS A 49 -9.87 20.01 -5.41
N SER A 50 -9.92 21.13 -6.12
CA SER A 50 -9.01 21.37 -7.26
C SER A 50 -7.67 21.93 -6.82
N GLY A 51 -7.52 22.26 -5.54
CA GLY A 51 -6.39 22.96 -4.95
C GLY A 51 -6.48 24.48 -5.05
N GLN A 52 -7.55 25.04 -5.66
CA GLN A 52 -7.71 26.47 -5.79
C GLN A 52 -7.93 27.10 -4.41
N CYS A 53 -7.25 28.19 -4.12
CA CYS A 53 -7.54 29.01 -2.93
C CYS A 53 -8.94 29.60 -3.06
N THR A 54 -9.76 29.43 -2.02
CA THR A 54 -11.17 29.87 -1.99
C THR A 54 -11.41 31.02 -1.04
N GLY A 55 -10.55 31.21 -0.03
CA GLY A 55 -10.72 32.25 0.97
C GLY A 55 -9.43 32.64 1.67
N ILE A 56 -9.32 33.93 1.99
CA ILE A 56 -8.27 34.51 2.82
C ILE A 56 -8.97 35.28 3.95
N PRO A 57 -9.20 34.67 5.12
CA PRO A 57 -10.04 35.28 6.17
C PRO A 57 -9.64 36.68 6.60
N ALA A 58 -8.34 37.00 6.55
CA ALA A 58 -7.84 38.32 6.88
C ALA A 58 -8.17 39.39 5.82
N GLN A 59 -8.62 38.98 4.63
CA GLN A 59 -8.97 39.86 3.50
C GLN A 59 -10.14 39.24 2.72
N PRO A 60 -11.34 39.18 3.32
CA PRO A 60 -12.46 38.42 2.75
C PRO A 60 -12.95 38.93 1.40
N ASP A 61 -12.80 40.23 1.14
CA ASP A 61 -13.23 40.88 -0.12
C ASP A 61 -12.12 40.96 -1.17
N ALA A 62 -10.92 40.46 -0.86
CA ALA A 62 -9.79 40.53 -1.80
C ALA A 62 -9.97 39.56 -2.96
N ALA A 63 -9.70 40.01 -4.17
CA ALA A 63 -9.68 39.13 -5.34
C ALA A 63 -8.54 38.09 -5.21
N ILE A 64 -8.91 36.81 -5.24
CA ILE A 64 -7.97 35.70 -5.13
C ILE A 64 -7.33 35.42 -6.50
N PRO A 65 -6.00 35.58 -6.65
CA PRO A 65 -5.34 35.29 -7.91
C PRO A 65 -5.44 33.80 -8.28
N ALA A 66 -5.73 33.49 -9.54
CA ALA A 66 -5.81 32.11 -10.04
C ALA A 66 -4.53 31.28 -9.83
N ARG A 67 -3.36 31.96 -9.70
CA ARG A 67 -2.08 31.30 -9.39
C ARG A 67 -1.99 30.75 -7.95
N LEU A 68 -2.86 31.17 -7.04
CA LEU A 68 -2.93 30.62 -5.69
C LEU A 68 -3.66 29.27 -5.72
N LYS A 69 -2.99 28.29 -6.33
CA LYS A 69 -3.50 26.94 -6.52
C LYS A 69 -2.45 25.92 -6.04
N LEU A 70 -2.85 25.03 -5.14
CA LEU A 70 -2.03 23.90 -4.68
C LEU A 70 -1.75 22.95 -5.84
N THR A 71 -0.58 22.34 -5.82
CA THR A 71 -0.34 21.16 -6.65
C THR A 71 -1.17 20.02 -6.10
N THR A 72 -2.09 19.49 -6.90
CA THR A 72 -2.86 18.29 -6.60
C THR A 72 -2.29 17.09 -7.33
N TYR A 73 -2.56 15.89 -6.82
CA TYR A 73 -2.08 14.64 -7.37
C TYR A 73 -3.25 13.75 -7.74
N ALA A 74 -3.07 12.92 -8.77
CA ALA A 74 -4.06 11.90 -9.09
C ALA A 74 -4.17 10.91 -7.92
N VAL A 75 -5.41 10.62 -7.52
CA VAL A 75 -5.72 9.77 -6.37
C VAL A 75 -6.86 8.82 -6.71
N THR A 76 -6.81 7.61 -6.18
CA THR A 76 -7.90 6.63 -6.25
C THR A 76 -7.93 5.76 -5.01
N GLU A 77 -9.11 5.28 -4.63
CA GLU A 77 -9.27 4.26 -3.59
C GLU A 77 -9.46 2.89 -4.26
N ARG A 78 -8.66 1.94 -3.85
CA ARG A 78 -8.76 0.56 -4.32
C ARG A 78 -8.16 -0.40 -3.31
N TYR A 79 -8.80 -1.55 -3.13
CA TYR A 79 -8.34 -2.60 -2.22
C TYR A 79 -8.23 -2.13 -0.75
N GLY A 80 -9.11 -1.19 -0.33
CA GLY A 80 -9.06 -0.59 0.99
C GLY A 80 -7.89 0.37 1.24
N LEU A 81 -7.13 0.71 0.20
CA LEU A 81 -5.98 1.61 0.24
C LEU A 81 -6.21 2.85 -0.62
N VAL A 82 -5.58 3.95 -0.23
CA VAL A 82 -5.53 5.19 -1.02
C VAL A 82 -4.24 5.21 -1.83
N TRP A 83 -4.37 5.27 -3.14
CA TRP A 83 -3.26 5.28 -4.09
C TRP A 83 -3.07 6.68 -4.65
N VAL A 84 -1.83 7.17 -4.59
CA VAL A 84 -1.48 8.53 -5.05
C VAL A 84 -0.37 8.43 -6.09
N ARG A 85 -0.57 9.11 -7.23
CA ARG A 85 0.43 9.26 -8.26
C ARG A 85 1.07 10.64 -8.17
N LEU A 86 2.32 10.69 -7.70
CA LEU A 86 3.06 11.94 -7.48
C LEU A 86 3.63 12.55 -8.77
N VAL A 87 3.86 11.74 -9.80
CA VAL A 87 4.44 12.17 -11.08
C VAL A 87 3.64 11.60 -12.22
N ASP A 88 3.27 12.43 -13.17
CA ASP A 88 2.63 11.97 -14.42
C ASP A 88 3.71 11.63 -15.44
N ASN A 89 4.11 10.37 -15.46
CA ASN A 89 5.13 9.83 -16.37
C ASN A 89 4.57 8.86 -17.41
N GLY A 90 3.30 8.96 -17.73
CA GLY A 90 2.62 8.13 -18.74
C GLY A 90 1.88 6.93 -18.18
N SER A 91 2.24 5.71 -18.61
CA SER A 91 1.50 4.50 -18.24
C SER A 91 1.56 4.20 -16.75
N VAL A 92 0.41 3.94 -16.14
CA VAL A 92 0.31 3.45 -14.77
C VAL A 92 -0.10 1.97 -14.82
N HIS A 93 0.76 1.12 -14.32
CA HIS A 93 0.42 -0.28 -14.08
C HIS A 93 -0.11 -0.41 -12.67
N PHE A 94 -1.42 -0.42 -12.54
CA PHE A 94 -2.07 -0.60 -11.26
C PHE A 94 -2.00 -2.08 -10.84
N PRO A 95 -1.73 -2.39 -9.54
CA PRO A 95 -1.76 -3.77 -9.08
C PRO A 95 -3.10 -4.44 -9.38
N TYR A 96 -3.05 -5.67 -9.88
CA TYR A 96 -4.23 -6.46 -10.18
C TYR A 96 -4.51 -7.44 -9.04
N PHE A 97 -5.65 -7.28 -8.39
CA PHE A 97 -6.10 -8.09 -7.27
C PHE A 97 -7.56 -8.49 -7.51
N GLN A 98 -7.76 -9.48 -8.41
CA GLN A 98 -9.11 -9.90 -8.82
C GLN A 98 -9.92 -10.50 -7.67
N GLU A 99 -9.24 -11.18 -6.76
CA GLU A 99 -9.83 -11.88 -5.61
C GLU A 99 -10.45 -10.88 -4.60
N TRP A 100 -10.14 -9.58 -4.75
CA TRP A 100 -10.69 -8.55 -3.87
C TRP A 100 -12.22 -8.47 -3.87
N ASN A 101 -12.84 -8.62 -5.02
CA ASN A 101 -14.29 -8.54 -5.18
C ASN A 101 -14.97 -9.92 -5.23
N ASP A 102 -14.21 -10.98 -5.07
CA ASP A 102 -14.73 -12.34 -5.06
C ASP A 102 -15.40 -12.64 -3.71
N PRO A 103 -16.72 -12.96 -3.68
CA PRO A 103 -17.46 -13.20 -2.45
C PRO A 103 -17.05 -14.48 -1.71
N ASP A 104 -16.39 -15.40 -2.39
CA ASP A 104 -15.92 -16.65 -1.78
C ASP A 104 -14.72 -16.41 -0.85
N TYR A 105 -14.04 -15.24 -0.96
CA TYR A 105 -12.91 -14.89 -0.12
C TYR A 105 -13.32 -13.95 1.03
N ILE A 106 -12.83 -14.23 2.22
CA ILE A 106 -12.93 -13.32 3.36
C ILE A 106 -11.99 -12.12 3.12
N GLN A 107 -12.47 -10.91 3.38
CA GLN A 107 -11.70 -9.70 3.24
C GLN A 107 -11.13 -9.26 4.59
N VAL A 108 -9.82 -9.13 4.68
CA VAL A 108 -9.12 -8.67 5.88
C VAL A 108 -8.29 -7.43 5.54
N LEU A 109 -8.47 -6.37 6.30
CA LEU A 109 -7.71 -5.12 6.21
C LEU A 109 -6.98 -4.89 7.54
N PRO A 110 -5.74 -5.36 7.67
CA PRO A 110 -4.94 -5.08 8.85
C PRO A 110 -4.68 -3.58 9.00
N ALA A 111 -4.48 -3.14 10.24
CA ALA A 111 -4.03 -1.77 10.49
C ALA A 111 -2.65 -1.52 9.85
N SER A 112 -2.45 -0.32 9.31
CA SER A 112 -1.16 0.07 8.77
C SER A 112 -0.07 0.06 9.83
N VAL A 113 1.10 -0.44 9.49
CA VAL A 113 2.26 -0.55 10.39
C VAL A 113 3.40 0.33 9.90
N ALA A 114 3.99 1.11 10.80
CA ALA A 114 5.17 1.90 10.51
C ALA A 114 6.45 1.07 10.78
N HIS A 115 7.37 1.09 9.82
CA HIS A 115 8.67 0.43 9.90
C HIS A 115 9.80 1.44 9.77
N GLU A 116 10.82 1.33 10.60
CA GLU A 116 12.05 2.13 10.53
C GLU A 116 13.04 1.55 9.48
N ALA A 117 12.52 1.36 8.27
CA ALA A 117 13.24 0.82 7.12
C ALA A 117 12.83 1.54 5.83
N ALA A 118 13.68 1.51 4.81
CA ALA A 118 13.33 1.98 3.47
C ALA A 118 12.28 1.07 2.82
N ALA A 119 11.37 1.63 2.01
CA ALA A 119 10.29 0.88 1.36
C ALA A 119 10.80 -0.28 0.49
N GLY A 120 11.95 -0.12 -0.19
CA GLY A 120 12.59 -1.20 -0.93
C GLY A 120 13.00 -2.38 -0.04
N ARG A 121 13.49 -2.12 1.18
CA ARG A 121 13.82 -3.17 2.15
C ARG A 121 12.58 -3.91 2.65
N GLN A 122 11.47 -3.20 2.80
CA GLN A 122 10.19 -3.84 3.15
C GLN A 122 9.72 -4.79 2.06
N VAL A 123 9.80 -4.37 0.79
CA VAL A 123 9.46 -5.24 -0.35
C VAL A 123 10.41 -6.43 -0.46
N GLU A 124 11.71 -6.20 -0.31
CA GLU A 124 12.73 -7.25 -0.32
C GLU A 124 12.48 -8.30 0.77
N GLY A 125 12.18 -7.87 2.00
CA GLY A 125 11.84 -8.77 3.10
C GLY A 125 10.52 -9.54 2.87
N PHE A 126 9.54 -8.93 2.19
CA PHE A 126 8.30 -9.62 1.83
C PHE A 126 8.52 -10.70 0.75
N LEU A 127 9.52 -10.54 -0.11
CA LEU A 127 9.84 -11.48 -1.19
C LEU A 127 10.83 -12.57 -0.76
N ASP A 128 11.49 -12.39 0.36
CA ASP A 128 12.46 -13.36 0.86
C ASP A 128 11.75 -14.58 1.44
N VAL A 129 11.93 -15.74 0.83
CA VAL A 129 11.39 -17.02 1.34
C VAL A 129 12.36 -17.74 2.28
N SER A 130 13.65 -17.37 2.27
CA SER A 130 14.69 -18.05 3.06
C SER A 130 14.53 -17.84 4.56
N HIS A 131 13.98 -16.71 4.99
CA HIS A 131 13.74 -16.44 6.41
C HIS A 131 12.61 -17.28 7.02
N PHE A 132 11.74 -17.87 6.20
CA PHE A 132 10.58 -18.62 6.69
C PHE A 132 10.98 -19.75 7.64
N ALA A 133 12.02 -20.49 7.29
CA ALA A 133 12.51 -21.60 8.10
C ALA A 133 13.03 -21.19 9.49
N PHE A 134 13.37 -19.92 9.69
CA PHE A 134 14.00 -19.42 10.93
C PHE A 134 13.10 -18.45 11.71
N VAL A 135 12.39 -17.58 11.01
CA VAL A 135 11.59 -16.51 11.65
C VAL A 135 10.15 -16.96 11.90
N HIS A 136 9.62 -17.83 11.05
CA HIS A 136 8.21 -18.24 11.08
C HIS A 136 8.00 -19.70 11.53
N THR A 137 8.92 -20.25 12.29
CA THR A 137 8.89 -21.65 12.75
C THR A 137 7.65 -22.01 13.57
N GLU A 138 7.07 -21.03 14.29
CA GLU A 138 5.86 -21.23 15.08
C GLU A 138 4.56 -21.08 14.29
N SER A 139 4.64 -20.64 13.04
CA SER A 139 3.47 -20.37 12.20
C SER A 139 3.43 -21.23 10.93
N PHE A 140 4.26 -20.93 9.95
CA PHE A 140 4.25 -21.61 8.65
C PHE A 140 5.65 -22.02 8.16
N GLY A 141 6.71 -21.71 8.89
CA GLY A 141 8.08 -22.11 8.58
C GLY A 141 8.43 -23.49 9.11
N GLU A 142 9.37 -24.17 8.46
CA GLU A 142 9.90 -25.47 8.88
C GLU A 142 11.42 -25.42 9.00
N GLY A 143 11.93 -25.30 10.25
CA GLY A 143 13.35 -25.15 10.50
C GLY A 143 14.19 -26.41 10.17
N GLU A 144 13.55 -27.58 10.06
CA GLU A 144 14.23 -28.83 9.72
C GLU A 144 14.55 -28.92 8.21
N ASN A 145 13.87 -28.14 7.39
CA ASN A 145 14.09 -28.10 5.94
C ASN A 145 14.22 -26.64 5.44
N PRO A 146 15.39 -26.01 5.64
CA PRO A 146 15.60 -24.60 5.28
C PRO A 146 15.94 -24.38 3.79
N GLU A 147 16.04 -25.45 3.01
CA GLU A 147 16.41 -25.34 1.59
C GLU A 147 15.33 -24.59 0.81
N VAL A 148 15.77 -23.59 0.04
CA VAL A 148 14.94 -22.89 -0.94
C VAL A 148 15.31 -23.40 -2.33
N PRO A 149 14.42 -24.15 -3.01
CA PRO A 149 14.69 -24.64 -4.35
C PRO A 149 14.74 -23.48 -5.35
N ASP A 150 15.44 -23.69 -6.46
CA ASP A 150 15.40 -22.77 -7.58
C ASP A 150 13.98 -22.64 -8.14
N TYR A 151 13.54 -21.43 -8.40
CA TYR A 151 12.24 -21.13 -9.01
C TYR A 151 12.33 -20.09 -10.12
N PRO A 152 11.44 -20.17 -11.13
CA PRO A 152 11.47 -19.25 -12.25
C PRO A 152 11.06 -17.83 -11.86
N VAL A 153 11.76 -16.85 -12.43
CA VAL A 153 11.43 -15.43 -12.33
C VAL A 153 11.21 -14.86 -13.71
N GLU A 154 10.03 -14.32 -13.95
CA GLU A 154 9.63 -13.70 -15.20
C GLU A 154 9.58 -12.18 -15.08
N ARG A 155 10.14 -11.46 -16.05
CA ARG A 155 10.02 -10.00 -16.14
C ARG A 155 8.68 -9.63 -16.75
N LEU A 156 8.02 -8.63 -16.13
CA LEU A 156 6.76 -8.06 -16.59
C LEU A 156 6.95 -6.56 -16.88
N PRO A 157 6.08 -5.94 -17.68
CA PRO A 157 6.18 -4.50 -17.98
C PRO A 157 6.17 -3.59 -16.73
N HIS A 158 5.53 -4.05 -15.65
CA HIS A 158 5.39 -3.32 -14.39
C HIS A 158 6.35 -3.79 -13.28
N GLY A 159 7.12 -4.86 -13.51
CA GLY A 159 7.99 -5.43 -12.49
C GLY A 159 8.41 -6.86 -12.80
N PHE A 160 8.01 -7.81 -11.98
CA PHE A 160 8.33 -9.23 -12.19
C PHE A 160 7.36 -10.14 -11.44
N ARG A 161 7.40 -11.42 -11.81
CA ARG A 161 6.68 -12.50 -11.15
C ARG A 161 7.65 -13.65 -10.83
N ALA A 162 7.52 -14.21 -9.63
CA ALA A 162 8.27 -15.39 -9.19
C ALA A 162 7.29 -16.48 -8.75
N ASP A 163 7.48 -17.70 -9.24
CA ASP A 163 6.60 -18.84 -9.01
C ASP A 163 7.37 -19.93 -8.26
N ASP A 164 7.27 -19.91 -6.94
CA ASP A 164 7.92 -20.88 -6.05
C ASP A 164 6.96 -22.06 -5.77
N VAL A 165 7.42 -23.26 -6.09
CA VAL A 165 6.71 -24.51 -5.77
C VAL A 165 7.60 -25.38 -4.91
N SER A 166 7.27 -25.52 -3.64
CA SER A 166 8.08 -26.27 -2.69
C SER A 166 7.25 -27.23 -1.84
N THR A 167 7.92 -28.20 -1.23
CA THR A 167 7.32 -29.14 -0.28
C THR A 167 7.30 -28.60 1.17
N VAL A 168 7.80 -27.38 1.38
CA VAL A 168 7.84 -26.77 2.70
C VAL A 168 6.41 -26.53 3.20
N SER A 169 6.09 -27.09 4.35
CA SER A 169 4.77 -26.96 4.97
C SER A 169 4.54 -25.56 5.51
N ASN A 170 3.41 -24.96 5.15
CA ASN A 170 2.96 -23.68 5.72
C ASN A 170 2.02 -23.86 6.94
N TYR A 171 1.86 -25.08 7.42
CA TYR A 171 1.09 -25.32 8.64
C TYR A 171 1.96 -25.20 9.87
N ARG A 172 1.37 -24.68 10.95
CA ARG A 172 1.96 -24.81 12.28
C ARG A 172 2.28 -26.29 12.56
N HIS A 173 3.31 -26.54 13.35
CA HIS A 173 3.77 -27.89 13.63
C HIS A 173 2.64 -28.84 14.10
N ASN A 174 1.72 -28.35 14.94
CA ASN A 174 0.56 -29.10 15.41
C ASN A 174 -0.54 -29.34 14.35
N LEU A 175 -0.48 -28.63 13.22
CA LEU A 175 -1.43 -28.73 12.10
C LEU A 175 -0.84 -29.44 10.87
N LYS A 176 0.41 -29.90 10.93
CA LYS A 176 1.08 -30.62 9.81
C LYS A 176 0.30 -31.85 9.34
N HIS A 177 -0.47 -32.49 10.22
CA HIS A 177 -1.32 -33.64 9.89
C HIS A 177 -2.42 -33.30 8.88
N LEU A 178 -2.76 -32.02 8.69
CA LEU A 178 -3.74 -31.55 7.70
C LEU A 178 -3.12 -31.41 6.30
N SER A 179 -1.78 -31.45 6.21
CA SER A 179 -1.09 -31.41 4.92
C SER A 179 -1.02 -32.81 4.32
N PRO A 180 -1.57 -33.05 3.12
CA PRO A 180 -1.41 -34.33 2.44
C PRO A 180 0.07 -34.67 2.23
N PRO A 181 0.47 -35.93 2.36
CA PRO A 181 1.85 -36.36 2.09
C PRO A 181 2.30 -35.94 0.68
N GLY A 182 3.44 -35.29 0.57
CA GLY A 182 3.99 -34.83 -0.72
C GLY A 182 3.26 -33.66 -1.37
N PHE A 183 2.35 -32.99 -0.64
CA PHE A 183 1.68 -31.80 -1.13
C PHE A 183 2.70 -30.68 -1.38
N LYS A 184 2.64 -30.07 -2.56
CA LYS A 184 3.49 -28.95 -2.93
C LYS A 184 2.73 -27.64 -2.77
N TRP A 185 3.30 -26.79 -1.97
CA TRP A 185 2.83 -25.42 -1.80
C TRP A 185 3.27 -24.58 -2.98
N ARG A 186 2.36 -23.79 -3.54
CA ARG A 186 2.70 -22.80 -4.55
C ARG A 186 2.60 -21.42 -3.96
N ARG A 187 3.67 -20.67 -4.06
CA ARG A 187 3.77 -19.25 -3.71
C ARG A 187 4.05 -18.48 -4.98
N LEU A 188 3.07 -17.69 -5.39
CA LEU A 188 3.21 -16.81 -6.55
C LEU A 188 3.39 -15.40 -6.05
N PHE A 189 4.57 -14.84 -6.27
CA PHE A 189 4.85 -13.43 -6.02
C PHE A 189 4.70 -12.64 -7.31
N GLU A 190 3.97 -11.53 -7.25
CA GLU A 190 3.87 -10.55 -8.32
C GLU A 190 4.27 -9.19 -7.76
N VAL A 191 5.15 -8.48 -8.46
CA VAL A 191 5.71 -7.19 -8.00
C VAL A 191 5.38 -6.10 -9.00
N TRP A 192 4.78 -5.03 -8.50
CA TRP A 192 4.58 -3.77 -9.20
C TRP A 192 5.56 -2.74 -8.65
N LEU A 193 6.55 -2.41 -9.46
CA LEU A 193 7.55 -1.42 -9.06
C LEU A 193 6.89 -0.04 -8.84
N PRO A 194 7.38 0.73 -7.86
CA PRO A 194 8.57 0.41 -7.07
C PRO A 194 8.32 -0.34 -5.76
N PHE A 195 7.10 -0.34 -5.17
CA PHE A 195 6.94 -0.73 -3.78
C PHE A 195 5.66 -1.53 -3.47
N THR A 196 5.11 -2.21 -4.45
CA THR A 196 3.91 -3.04 -4.24
C THR A 196 4.21 -4.47 -4.64
N ALA A 197 3.80 -5.43 -3.81
CA ALA A 197 3.92 -6.85 -4.08
C ALA A 197 2.64 -7.59 -3.67
N LYS A 198 2.29 -8.63 -4.42
CA LYS A 198 1.21 -9.57 -4.08
C LYS A 198 1.82 -10.95 -3.91
N LEU A 199 1.45 -11.63 -2.84
CA LEU A 199 1.71 -13.05 -2.61
C LEU A 199 0.39 -13.80 -2.72
N SER A 200 0.38 -14.83 -3.56
CA SER A 200 -0.70 -15.81 -3.61
C SER A 200 -0.17 -17.16 -3.17
N VAL A 201 -0.78 -17.74 -2.13
CA VAL A 201 -0.43 -19.05 -1.59
C VAL A 201 -1.59 -20.01 -1.81
N THR A 202 -1.31 -21.15 -2.43
CA THR A 202 -2.28 -22.25 -2.56
C THR A 202 -1.90 -23.35 -1.59
N PHE A 203 -2.84 -23.76 -0.74
CA PHE A 203 -2.65 -24.78 0.28
C PHE A 203 -3.88 -25.67 0.39
N GLY A 204 -3.67 -26.98 0.40
CA GLY A 204 -4.74 -27.97 0.62
C GLY A 204 -6.04 -27.65 -0.13
N ASN A 205 -7.03 -27.22 0.62
CA ASN A 205 -8.35 -26.83 0.12
C ASN A 205 -8.59 -25.31 0.15
N GLY A 206 -7.55 -24.51 0.34
CA GLY A 206 -7.66 -23.06 0.49
C GLY A 206 -6.63 -22.26 -0.29
N GLN A 207 -6.84 -20.96 -0.31
CA GLN A 207 -5.93 -20.00 -0.89
C GLN A 207 -5.82 -18.76 0.02
N LEU A 208 -4.67 -18.12 0.00
CA LEU A 208 -4.44 -16.84 0.68
C LEU A 208 -3.79 -15.89 -0.31
N HIS A 209 -4.35 -14.70 -0.44
CA HIS A 209 -3.76 -13.62 -1.24
C HIS A 209 -3.47 -12.44 -0.35
N ILE A 210 -2.25 -11.93 -0.40
CA ILE A 210 -1.78 -10.79 0.38
C ILE A 210 -1.26 -9.73 -0.58
N LEU A 211 -1.90 -8.56 -0.60
CA LEU A 211 -1.38 -7.38 -1.27
C LEU A 211 -0.62 -6.53 -0.24
N ASN A 212 0.64 -6.28 -0.50
CA ASN A 212 1.55 -5.51 0.34
C ASN A 212 1.95 -4.24 -0.40
N ALA A 213 1.64 -3.06 0.17
CA ALA A 213 1.96 -1.77 -0.39
C ALA A 213 2.83 -0.98 0.59
N ALA A 214 4.11 -0.84 0.28
CA ALA A 214 5.07 -0.12 1.10
C ALA A 214 5.12 1.35 0.69
N CYS A 215 4.54 2.23 1.50
CA CYS A 215 4.52 3.68 1.26
C CYS A 215 5.75 4.33 1.92
N PRO A 216 6.72 4.87 1.17
CA PRO A 216 7.87 5.54 1.74
C PRO A 216 7.44 6.87 2.39
N VAL A 217 7.68 7.02 3.68
CA VAL A 217 7.44 8.27 4.44
C VAL A 217 8.72 9.12 4.48
N TRP A 218 9.86 8.47 4.72
CA TRP A 218 11.21 9.03 4.70
C TRP A 218 12.19 8.00 4.12
N ALA A 219 13.44 8.40 3.93
CA ALA A 219 14.48 7.51 3.41
C ALA A 219 14.62 6.19 4.21
N ARG A 220 14.31 6.22 5.51
CA ARG A 220 14.41 5.07 6.43
C ARG A 220 13.14 4.86 7.25
N LYS A 221 12.00 5.26 6.72
CA LYS A 221 10.70 5.05 7.35
C LYS A 221 9.65 4.76 6.30
N THR A 222 8.94 3.68 6.48
CA THR A 222 7.89 3.18 5.60
C THR A 222 6.62 2.94 6.39
N CYS A 223 5.48 3.30 5.82
CA CYS A 223 4.17 2.86 6.29
C CYS A 223 3.71 1.72 5.40
N LEU A 224 3.46 0.56 5.98
CA LEU A 224 2.97 -0.62 5.28
C LEU A 224 1.46 -0.67 5.37
N GLY A 225 0.80 -0.66 4.22
CA GLY A 225 -0.60 -1.04 4.07
C GLY A 225 -0.69 -2.42 3.44
N SER A 226 -1.58 -3.27 3.94
CA SER A 226 -1.86 -4.58 3.36
C SER A 226 -3.34 -4.85 3.22
N ALA A 227 -3.68 -5.73 2.28
CA ALA A 227 -5.03 -6.23 2.10
C ALA A 227 -4.93 -7.74 1.86
N GLU A 228 -5.73 -8.51 2.57
CA GLU A 228 -5.65 -9.97 2.57
C GLU A 228 -6.99 -10.60 2.19
N LYS A 229 -6.93 -11.71 1.47
CA LYS A 229 -8.09 -12.49 1.02
C LYS A 229 -7.83 -13.98 1.26
N PRO A 230 -8.09 -14.51 2.45
CA PRO A 230 -8.09 -15.95 2.68
C PRO A 230 -9.37 -16.62 2.16
N LEU A 231 -9.21 -17.82 1.65
CA LEU A 231 -10.25 -18.78 1.33
C LEU A 231 -9.93 -20.08 2.08
N PHE A 232 -10.86 -20.59 2.85
CA PHE A 232 -10.73 -21.82 3.65
C PHE A 232 -11.81 -22.83 3.30
#